data_baa4153904d6b937df96c4489e25a7c9
#
_entry.id   baa4153904d6b937df96c4489e25a7c9
#
_cell.length_a   1.000
_cell.length_b   1.000
_cell.length_c   1.000
_cell.angle_alpha   90.00
_cell.angle_beta   90.00
_cell.angle_gamma   90.00
#
_symmetry.space_group_name_H-M   'P 1'
#
loop_
_entity.id
_entity.type
_entity.pdbx_description
1 polymer ?
#
loop_
_entity_poly.entity_id
_entity_poly.type
_entity_poly.pdbx_seq_one_letter_code
_entity_poly.pdbx_strand_id
1 'polypeptide(L)'
;SIAAAYADKAPWFGYYWAPTAVLGKYPMVRVEVPAYNAEAHSCNGDVDCANPGFSAYPSAKVVTAASGAFMEREPEVATLMKNVAFTNAQMGDVLAWRLDNNASYDEAAVYFLTSYKDVWGNWLSDDAKGKLAAILN
;
A
#
# COMPACT_ATOMS: atom_id res chain seq x y z
N SER A 1 17.42 -13.22 2.83
CA SER A 1 16.12 -12.48 2.73
C SER A 1 15.77 -11.86 4.08
N ILE A 2 14.84 -10.88 4.08
CA ILE A 2 14.31 -10.29 5.34
C ILE A 2 13.77 -11.39 6.26
N ALA A 3 12.96 -12.29 5.73
CA ALA A 3 12.36 -13.39 6.50
C ALA A 3 13.43 -14.29 7.16
N ALA A 4 14.50 -14.64 6.44
CA ALA A 4 15.58 -15.43 6.99
C ALA A 4 16.34 -14.67 8.08
N ALA A 5 16.70 -13.41 7.83
CA ALA A 5 17.38 -12.60 8.84
C ALA A 5 16.54 -12.44 10.12
N TYR A 6 15.23 -12.28 9.96
CA TYR A 6 14.31 -12.16 11.10
C TYR A 6 14.21 -13.47 11.91
N ALA A 7 14.13 -14.64 11.21
CA ALA A 7 14.13 -15.95 11.85
C ALA A 7 15.44 -16.22 12.62
N ASP A 8 16.56 -15.84 12.02
CA ASP A 8 17.91 -16.05 12.58
C ASP A 8 18.32 -14.96 13.60
N LYS A 9 17.44 -13.96 13.86
CA LYS A 9 17.75 -12.75 14.64
C LYS A 9 19.03 -12.04 14.16
N ALA A 10 19.28 -12.11 12.87
CA ALA A 10 20.43 -11.47 12.23
C ALA A 10 20.09 -10.04 11.78
N PRO A 11 21.07 -9.12 11.78
CA PRO A 11 20.84 -7.77 11.27
C PRO A 11 20.53 -7.82 9.78
N TRP A 12 19.63 -6.94 9.36
CA TRP A 12 19.33 -6.72 7.95
C TRP A 12 19.29 -5.21 7.66
N PHE A 13 19.87 -4.81 6.55
CA PHE A 13 19.81 -3.46 6.03
C PHE A 13 19.65 -3.53 4.51
N GLY A 14 18.76 -2.73 3.95
CA GLY A 14 18.57 -2.69 2.51
C GLY A 14 17.38 -1.84 2.09
N TYR A 15 17.15 -1.82 0.79
CA TYR A 15 16.04 -1.13 0.17
C TYR A 15 14.82 -2.05 0.04
N TYR A 16 13.64 -1.54 0.35
CA TYR A 16 12.40 -2.28 0.18
C TYR A 16 11.22 -1.35 -0.11
N TRP A 17 10.14 -1.89 -0.68
CA TRP A 17 8.93 -1.16 -1.01
C TRP A 17 7.85 -1.36 0.06
N ALA A 18 7.06 -0.29 0.29
CA ALA A 18 5.84 -0.35 1.08
C ALA A 18 4.64 0.15 0.24
N PRO A 19 3.44 -0.47 0.38
CA PRO A 19 3.12 -1.59 1.26
C PRO A 19 3.49 -2.96 0.67
N THR A 20 3.92 -3.90 1.52
CA THR A 20 4.15 -5.30 1.13
C THR A 20 3.84 -6.24 2.29
N ALA A 21 3.52 -7.50 1.99
CA ALA A 21 3.30 -8.54 3.01
C ALA A 21 4.50 -8.70 3.94
N VAL A 22 5.72 -8.59 3.41
CA VAL A 22 6.96 -8.71 4.18
C VAL A 22 7.07 -7.63 5.25
N LEU A 23 6.82 -6.36 4.90
CA LEU A 23 6.86 -5.26 5.87
C LEU A 23 5.66 -5.25 6.81
N GLY A 24 4.51 -5.81 6.41
CA GLY A 24 3.38 -6.03 7.29
C GLY A 24 3.64 -7.11 8.34
N LYS A 25 4.36 -8.17 7.95
CA LYS A 25 4.67 -9.32 8.81
C LYS A 25 5.88 -9.08 9.73
N TYR A 26 6.93 -8.45 9.21
CA TYR A 26 8.20 -8.25 9.92
C TYR A 26 8.40 -6.77 10.24
N PRO A 27 8.17 -6.33 11.49
CA PRO A 27 8.39 -4.94 11.89
C PRO A 27 9.82 -4.49 11.60
N MET A 28 9.94 -3.43 10.81
CA MET A 28 11.21 -2.86 10.40
C MET A 28 11.25 -1.37 10.75
N VAL A 29 12.43 -0.87 11.08
CA VAL A 29 12.65 0.56 11.31
C VAL A 29 13.11 1.20 10.00
N ARG A 30 12.39 2.20 9.55
CA ARG A 30 12.83 3.00 8.39
C ARG A 30 14.01 3.86 8.79
N VAL A 31 15.09 3.75 8.03
CA VAL A 31 16.23 4.66 8.17
C VAL A 31 15.93 5.96 7.43
N GLU A 32 15.98 7.07 8.16
CA GLU A 32 15.79 8.39 7.58
C GLU A 32 17.04 8.79 6.79
N VAL A 33 16.81 9.23 5.56
CA VAL A 33 17.84 9.76 4.66
C VAL A 33 17.47 11.19 4.28
N PRO A 34 18.41 12.02 3.78
CA PRO A 34 18.09 13.37 3.32
C PRO A 34 16.91 13.41 2.35
N ALA A 35 16.21 14.54 2.32
CA ALA A 35 15.05 14.71 1.41
C ALA A 35 15.41 14.39 -0.04
N TYR A 36 14.41 14.03 -0.84
CA TYR A 36 14.60 13.75 -2.26
C TYR A 36 15.24 14.96 -2.98
N ASN A 37 16.32 14.67 -3.68
CA ASN A 37 17.02 15.59 -4.56
C ASN A 37 17.11 14.95 -5.95
N ALA A 38 16.47 15.59 -6.94
CA ALA A 38 16.34 15.02 -8.28
C ALA A 38 17.68 14.82 -8.99
N GLU A 39 18.63 15.73 -8.81
CA GLU A 39 19.97 15.67 -9.41
C GLU A 39 20.79 14.53 -8.82
N ALA A 40 20.88 14.44 -7.48
CA ALA A 40 21.57 13.37 -6.79
C ALA A 40 20.92 12.01 -7.10
N HIS A 41 19.58 11.94 -7.13
CA HIS A 41 18.85 10.70 -7.44
C HIS A 41 19.12 10.23 -8.88
N SER A 42 19.11 11.15 -9.85
CA SER A 42 19.44 10.84 -11.25
C SER A 42 20.88 10.37 -11.40
N CYS A 43 21.82 11.06 -10.75
CA CYS A 43 23.24 10.70 -10.73
C CYS A 43 23.45 9.30 -10.13
N ASN A 44 22.79 8.96 -9.02
CA ASN A 44 22.90 7.65 -8.38
C ASN A 44 22.35 6.49 -9.25
N GLY A 45 21.52 6.78 -10.23
CA GLY A 45 21.02 5.81 -11.23
C GLY A 45 21.98 5.59 -12.39
N ASP A 46 23.01 6.39 -12.53
CA ASP A 46 24.02 6.34 -13.59
C ASP A 46 25.32 5.72 -13.05
N VAL A 47 25.78 4.64 -13.68
CA VAL A 47 27.02 3.94 -13.28
C VAL A 47 28.27 4.80 -13.48
N ASP A 48 28.23 5.78 -14.40
CA ASP A 48 29.31 6.69 -14.73
C ASP A 48 29.26 8.01 -13.94
N CYS A 49 28.30 8.13 -12.98
CA CYS A 49 28.17 9.34 -12.18
C CYS A 49 29.41 9.61 -11.33
N ALA A 50 30.08 10.73 -11.59
CA ALA A 50 31.33 11.09 -10.92
C ALA A 50 31.12 11.54 -9.46
N ASN A 51 29.95 12.06 -9.12
CA ASN A 51 29.68 12.67 -7.81
C ASN A 51 28.32 12.19 -7.26
N PRO A 52 28.18 10.92 -6.86
CA PRO A 52 26.96 10.42 -6.22
C PRO A 52 26.70 11.14 -4.90
N GLY A 53 25.43 11.43 -4.62
CA GLY A 53 25.00 12.14 -3.42
C GLY A 53 23.89 11.43 -2.67
N PHE A 54 23.67 11.79 -1.40
CA PHE A 54 22.57 11.27 -0.63
C PHE A 54 21.23 11.86 -1.10
N SER A 55 20.25 11.01 -1.35
CA SER A 55 18.88 11.39 -1.70
C SER A 55 17.91 10.30 -1.26
N ALA A 56 16.75 10.71 -0.75
CA ALA A 56 15.61 9.81 -0.66
C ALA A 56 15.13 9.41 -2.06
N TYR A 57 14.34 8.34 -2.14
CA TYR A 57 13.61 7.99 -3.36
C TYR A 57 12.40 8.91 -3.55
N PRO A 58 12.01 9.21 -4.79
CA PRO A 58 10.78 9.96 -5.05
C PRO A 58 9.57 9.16 -4.57
N SER A 59 8.57 9.85 -4.03
CA SER A 59 7.29 9.21 -3.71
C SER A 59 6.56 8.86 -5.01
N ALA A 60 6.20 7.59 -5.17
CA ALA A 60 5.33 7.14 -6.24
C ALA A 60 3.86 7.27 -5.80
N LYS A 61 3.08 8.06 -6.52
CA LYS A 61 1.66 8.22 -6.25
C LYS A 61 0.88 7.13 -6.98
N VAL A 62 0.17 6.29 -6.22
CA VAL A 62 -0.78 5.33 -6.77
C VAL A 62 -2.10 6.04 -7.00
N VAL A 63 -2.61 5.97 -8.22
CA VAL A 63 -3.85 6.65 -8.62
C VAL A 63 -4.80 5.67 -9.30
N THR A 64 -6.10 5.91 -9.13
CA THR A 64 -7.14 5.23 -9.91
C THR A 64 -7.37 6.00 -11.21
N ALA A 65 -7.38 5.30 -12.34
CA ALA A 65 -7.69 5.88 -13.63
C ALA A 65 -9.03 5.33 -14.15
N ALA A 66 -9.85 6.21 -14.71
CA ALA A 66 -11.11 5.86 -15.33
C ALA A 66 -11.34 6.70 -16.60
N SER A 67 -12.07 6.16 -17.58
CA SER A 67 -12.44 6.93 -18.76
C SER A 67 -13.51 7.99 -18.45
N GLY A 68 -13.52 9.11 -19.21
CA GLY A 68 -14.55 10.15 -19.06
C GLY A 68 -15.96 9.58 -19.21
N ALA A 69 -16.19 8.74 -20.23
CA ALA A 69 -17.49 8.10 -20.46
C ALA A 69 -17.94 7.20 -19.29
N PHE A 70 -17.02 6.53 -18.61
CA PHE A 70 -17.35 5.77 -17.38
C PHE A 70 -17.76 6.71 -16.26
N MET A 71 -17.03 7.80 -16.04
CA MET A 71 -17.32 8.78 -15.00
C MET A 71 -18.70 9.44 -15.15
N GLU A 72 -19.12 9.67 -16.40
CA GLU A 72 -20.44 10.22 -16.73
C GLU A 72 -21.57 9.21 -16.54
N ARG A 73 -21.34 7.95 -16.93
CA ARG A 73 -22.35 6.89 -16.85
C ARG A 73 -22.55 6.38 -15.43
N GLU A 74 -21.49 6.30 -14.63
CA GLU A 74 -21.48 5.66 -13.30
C GLU A 74 -20.96 6.64 -12.22
N PRO A 75 -21.64 7.79 -11.98
CA PRO A 75 -21.11 8.83 -11.10
C PRO A 75 -20.98 8.39 -9.64
N GLU A 76 -21.82 7.47 -9.15
CA GLU A 76 -21.72 6.94 -7.79
C GLU A 76 -20.47 6.07 -7.62
N VAL A 77 -20.21 5.18 -8.59
CA VAL A 77 -19.01 4.34 -8.60
C VAL A 77 -17.74 5.20 -8.75
N ALA A 78 -17.80 6.24 -9.60
CA ALA A 78 -16.71 7.19 -9.74
C ALA A 78 -16.41 7.93 -8.42
N THR A 79 -17.44 8.28 -7.65
CA THR A 79 -17.31 8.89 -6.33
C THR A 79 -16.67 7.92 -5.33
N LEU A 80 -17.13 6.66 -5.29
CA LEU A 80 -16.50 5.61 -4.49
C LEU A 80 -15.01 5.49 -4.81
N MET A 81 -14.65 5.35 -6.09
CA MET A 81 -13.26 5.20 -6.51
C MET A 81 -12.37 6.39 -6.16
N LYS A 82 -12.91 7.61 -6.10
CA LYS A 82 -12.20 8.80 -5.62
C LYS A 82 -11.93 8.76 -4.12
N ASN A 83 -12.82 8.13 -3.35
CA ASN A 83 -12.73 8.07 -1.90
C ASN A 83 -11.88 6.90 -1.42
N VAL A 84 -11.69 5.85 -2.25
CA VAL A 84 -10.87 4.69 -1.87
C VAL A 84 -9.43 5.13 -1.63
N ALA A 85 -8.98 4.98 -0.40
CA ALA A 85 -7.62 5.30 0.02
C ALA A 85 -7.18 4.34 1.14
N PHE A 86 -5.94 3.88 1.03
CA PHE A 86 -5.31 3.01 2.02
C PHE A 86 -4.03 3.65 2.55
N THR A 87 -3.75 3.44 3.82
CA THR A 87 -2.42 3.65 4.35
C THR A 87 -1.52 2.44 4.06
N ASN A 88 -0.20 2.65 4.04
CA ASN A 88 0.75 1.54 3.92
C ASN A 88 0.57 0.51 5.04
N ALA A 89 0.22 0.94 6.25
CA ALA A 89 -0.02 0.06 7.39
C ALA A 89 -1.24 -0.84 7.16
N GLN A 90 -2.39 -0.28 6.74
CA GLN A 90 -3.60 -1.04 6.45
C GLN A 90 -3.37 -2.08 5.35
N MET A 91 -2.76 -1.67 4.25
CA MET A 91 -2.48 -2.57 3.13
C MET A 91 -1.42 -3.62 3.51
N GLY A 92 -0.40 -3.24 4.27
CA GLY A 92 0.61 -4.15 4.80
C GLY A 92 0.01 -5.25 5.67
N ASP A 93 -0.93 -4.90 6.57
CA ASP A 93 -1.63 -5.84 7.43
C ASP A 93 -2.48 -6.83 6.63
N VAL A 94 -3.29 -6.36 5.68
CA VAL A 94 -4.10 -7.23 4.81
C VAL A 94 -3.23 -8.19 4.00
N LEU A 95 -2.10 -7.72 3.48
CA LEU A 95 -1.17 -8.54 2.71
C LEU A 95 -0.44 -9.55 3.60
N ALA A 96 -0.09 -9.19 4.84
CA ALA A 96 0.51 -10.09 5.81
C ALA A 96 -0.49 -11.17 6.24
N TRP A 97 -1.72 -10.77 6.57
CA TRP A 97 -2.80 -11.71 6.90
C TRP A 97 -3.04 -12.73 5.79
N ARG A 98 -3.11 -12.24 4.53
CA ARG A 98 -3.26 -13.11 3.36
C ARG A 98 -2.15 -14.14 3.26
N LEU A 99 -0.90 -13.73 3.46
CA LEU A 99 0.26 -14.61 3.40
C LEU A 99 0.24 -15.66 4.53
N ASP A 100 -0.07 -15.25 5.76
CA ASP A 100 -0.07 -16.11 6.93
C ASP A 100 -1.18 -17.17 6.90
N ASN A 101 -2.29 -16.85 6.27
CA ASN A 101 -3.43 -17.76 6.12
C ASN A 101 -3.45 -18.52 4.78
N ASN A 102 -2.44 -18.31 3.92
CA ASN A 102 -2.42 -18.85 2.55
C ASN A 102 -3.72 -18.56 1.79
N ALA A 103 -4.29 -17.37 2.05
CA ALA A 103 -5.60 -16.97 1.56
C ALA A 103 -5.55 -16.46 0.12
N SER A 104 -6.66 -16.59 -0.59
CA SER A 104 -6.89 -15.96 -1.89
C SER A 104 -7.03 -14.43 -1.74
N TYR A 105 -7.07 -13.70 -2.85
CA TYR A 105 -7.34 -12.27 -2.83
C TYR A 105 -8.79 -11.96 -2.43
N ASP A 106 -9.75 -12.84 -2.77
CA ASP A 106 -11.15 -12.69 -2.37
C ASP A 106 -11.31 -12.82 -0.86
N GLU A 107 -10.64 -13.81 -0.24
CA GLU A 107 -10.62 -13.97 1.22
C GLU A 107 -9.94 -12.78 1.91
N ALA A 108 -8.86 -12.24 1.32
CA ALA A 108 -8.23 -11.02 1.83
C ALA A 108 -9.15 -9.79 1.72
N ALA A 109 -9.96 -9.70 0.66
CA ALA A 109 -10.97 -8.65 0.54
C ALA A 109 -12.07 -8.80 1.61
N VAL A 110 -12.54 -10.01 1.89
CA VAL A 110 -13.48 -10.27 2.99
C VAL A 110 -12.86 -9.91 4.34
N TYR A 111 -11.61 -10.30 4.58
CA TYR A 111 -10.88 -9.91 5.78
C TYR A 111 -10.82 -8.38 5.94
N PHE A 112 -10.48 -7.66 4.86
CA PHE A 112 -10.49 -6.19 4.88
C PHE A 112 -11.87 -5.63 5.21
N LEU A 113 -12.92 -6.10 4.53
CA LEU A 113 -14.28 -5.62 4.71
C LEU A 113 -14.82 -5.88 6.12
N THR A 114 -14.39 -6.96 6.77
CA THR A 114 -14.81 -7.29 8.14
C THR A 114 -14.00 -6.55 9.21
N SER A 115 -12.68 -6.35 8.97
CA SER A 115 -11.76 -5.81 9.97
C SER A 115 -11.61 -4.28 9.92
N TYR A 116 -11.92 -3.63 8.78
CA TYR A 116 -11.71 -2.20 8.54
C TYR A 116 -13.01 -1.46 8.20
N LYS A 117 -14.09 -1.78 8.93
CA LYS A 117 -15.44 -1.18 8.72
C LYS A 117 -15.45 0.34 8.83
N ASP A 118 -14.65 0.91 9.71
CA ASP A 118 -14.43 2.33 9.90
C ASP A 118 -13.73 3.01 8.71
N VAL A 119 -12.89 2.27 7.99
CA VAL A 119 -12.18 2.76 6.81
C VAL A 119 -13.09 2.81 5.60
N TRP A 120 -13.59 1.67 5.13
CA TRP A 120 -14.43 1.62 3.93
C TRP A 120 -15.79 2.29 4.13
N GLY A 121 -16.27 2.38 5.38
CA GLY A 121 -17.48 3.12 5.72
C GLY A 121 -17.42 4.60 5.34
N ASN A 122 -16.25 5.19 5.24
CA ASN A 122 -16.06 6.57 4.78
C ASN A 122 -16.04 6.72 3.24
N TRP A 123 -16.00 5.62 2.51
CA TRP A 123 -15.96 5.63 1.04
C TRP A 123 -17.34 5.53 0.40
N LEU A 124 -18.31 4.97 1.14
CA LEU A 124 -19.64 4.62 0.66
C LEU A 124 -20.72 5.61 1.09
N SER A 125 -21.77 5.71 0.30
CA SER A 125 -23.04 6.31 0.74
C SER A 125 -23.69 5.48 1.85
N ASP A 126 -24.59 6.07 2.63
CA ASP A 126 -25.26 5.36 3.74
C ASP A 126 -26.11 4.18 3.25
N ASP A 127 -26.72 4.28 2.08
CA ASP A 127 -27.45 3.16 1.45
C ASP A 127 -26.49 2.01 1.08
N ALA A 128 -25.36 2.30 0.46
CA ALA A 128 -24.36 1.32 0.11
C ALA A 128 -23.72 0.66 1.35
N LYS A 129 -23.47 1.43 2.42
CA LYS A 129 -23.03 0.89 3.72
C LYS A 129 -24.01 -0.13 4.28
N GLY A 130 -25.31 0.22 4.28
CA GLY A 130 -26.36 -0.67 4.78
C GLY A 130 -26.41 -1.99 4.02
N LYS A 131 -26.31 -1.95 2.69
CA LYS A 131 -26.27 -3.15 1.83
C LYS A 131 -25.04 -4.01 2.10
N LEU A 132 -23.87 -3.41 2.19
CA LEU A 132 -22.63 -4.14 2.46
C LEU A 132 -22.61 -4.73 3.87
N ALA A 133 -23.06 -3.98 4.88
CA ALA A 133 -23.14 -4.48 6.25
C ALA A 133 -24.08 -5.70 6.37
N ALA A 134 -25.16 -5.75 5.61
CA ALA A 134 -26.06 -6.90 5.59
C ALA A 134 -25.43 -8.18 5.02
N ILE A 135 -24.44 -8.04 4.13
CA ILE A 135 -23.72 -9.18 3.53
C ILE A 135 -22.61 -9.69 4.47
N LEU A 136 -22.05 -8.80 5.30
CA LEU A 136 -20.92 -9.10 6.19
C LEU A 136 -21.34 -9.60 7.59
N ASN A 137 -22.63 -9.67 7.89
CA ASN A 137 -23.21 -10.24 9.11
C ASN A 137 -23.70 -11.66 8.84
#